data_a344d6a0c46b8f7489cacf47b3141182
#
_entry.id   a344d6a0c46b8f7489cacf47b3141182
#
_cell.length_a   1.000
_cell.length_b   1.000
_cell.length_c   1.000
_cell.angle_alpha   90.00
_cell.angle_beta   90.00
_cell.angle_gamma   90.00
#
_symmetry.space_group_name_H-M   'P 1'
#
loop_
_entity.id
_entity.type
_entity.pdbx_description
1 polymer ?
#
loop_
_entity_poly.entity_id
_entity_poly.type
_entity_poly.pdbx_seq_one_letter_code
_entity_poly.pdbx_strand_id
1 'polypeptide(L)'
;MNVDKKKIQVEVLAPAGSLDIMKAVVAAGADAIYLGGNMFGARAFANNFNDEELISAIEYAHLFGRKVYLTVNTLLKSREIENSLIEYLIPFYEAGLDAVIVQDMGVFNLIRKHFPDMDIHASTQMTQTGVYGSRLLKELGASRIVTSREMNLQEIKQLHEKLDVEIESFVHGALCYCYSGQCLLSSFNGGRSGNRGRCAQPCRMSYDVYDNGEKINDKNNSYALSPKDMCALQILPDVIDSGVYSLKIEGRMKNVTYAAMVTHIYRKYVDMYLVKGRDGFKVDKQDMDDLSDIYNRGAFTTGYYDSIKGKKMMSVGRPNHMGTECLKVVSNKAGRITFKALKNVNRGDVFE
;
A
#
# COMPACT_ATOMS: atom_id res chain seq x y z
N MET A 1 28.49 -26.28 15.08
CA MET A 1 28.40 -24.83 15.07
C MET A 1 26.93 -24.46 14.99
N ASN A 2 26.29 -24.12 16.12
CA ASN A 2 24.94 -23.56 16.13
C ASN A 2 25.04 -22.15 15.57
N VAL A 3 24.64 -21.97 14.32
CA VAL A 3 24.32 -20.66 13.81
C VAL A 3 23.01 -20.26 14.51
N ASP A 4 23.09 -19.34 15.45
CA ASP A 4 21.92 -18.68 16.00
C ASP A 4 21.08 -18.17 14.82
N LYS A 5 19.98 -18.89 14.51
CA LYS A 5 18.98 -18.40 13.58
C LYS A 5 18.38 -17.16 14.23
N LYS A 6 18.88 -15.97 13.87
CA LYS A 6 18.21 -14.71 14.20
C LYS A 6 16.75 -14.91 13.89
N LYS A 7 15.89 -14.84 14.90
CA LYS A 7 14.45 -15.02 14.74
C LYS A 7 13.97 -14.00 13.70
N ILE A 8 13.49 -14.48 12.57
CA ILE A 8 12.99 -13.60 11.51
C ILE A 8 11.88 -12.75 12.13
N GLN A 9 12.06 -11.44 12.13
CA GLN A 9 11.05 -10.49 12.55
C GLN A 9 10.38 -9.94 11.30
N VAL A 10 9.04 -9.93 11.28
CA VAL A 10 8.24 -9.41 10.18
C VAL A 10 7.14 -8.53 10.75
N GLU A 11 7.04 -7.34 10.24
CA GLU A 11 6.05 -6.33 10.60
C GLU A 11 4.91 -6.33 9.57
N VAL A 12 3.66 -6.43 10.02
CA VAL A 12 2.47 -6.15 9.20
C VAL A 12 2.09 -4.69 9.38
N LEU A 13 2.32 -3.88 8.35
CA LEU A 13 2.07 -2.44 8.35
C LEU A 13 0.73 -2.13 7.69
N ALA A 14 -0.25 -1.75 8.50
CA ALA A 14 -1.61 -1.50 8.08
C ALA A 14 -1.91 -0.02 7.80
N PRO A 15 -2.82 0.28 6.83
CA PRO A 15 -3.27 1.65 6.56
C PRO A 15 -4.36 2.06 7.53
N ALA A 16 -4.37 3.33 7.97
CA ALA A 16 -5.52 3.93 8.61
C ALA A 16 -5.85 5.30 8.01
N GLY A 17 -7.13 5.50 7.67
CA GLY A 17 -7.68 6.77 7.20
C GLY A 17 -8.58 7.45 8.24
N SER A 18 -8.85 6.79 9.37
CA SER A 18 -9.61 7.32 10.50
C SER A 18 -9.28 6.53 11.77
N LEU A 19 -9.68 7.07 12.93
CA LEU A 19 -9.48 6.41 14.22
C LEU A 19 -10.20 5.06 14.31
N ASP A 20 -11.39 4.93 13.72
CA ASP A 20 -12.14 3.66 13.69
C ASP A 20 -11.41 2.60 12.88
N ILE A 21 -10.85 2.97 11.71
CA ILE A 21 -10.04 2.06 10.90
C ILE A 21 -8.79 1.64 11.68
N MET A 22 -8.15 2.60 12.36
CA MET A 22 -6.97 2.31 13.17
C MET A 22 -7.26 1.30 14.28
N LYS A 23 -8.32 1.50 15.05
CA LYS A 23 -8.75 0.55 16.10
C LYS A 23 -9.01 -0.83 15.52
N ALA A 24 -9.65 -0.91 14.36
CA ALA A 24 -9.95 -2.16 13.69
C ALA A 24 -8.69 -2.90 13.20
N VAL A 25 -7.70 -2.20 12.64
CA VAL A 25 -6.46 -2.86 12.18
C VAL A 25 -5.55 -3.26 13.34
N VAL A 26 -5.54 -2.52 14.45
CA VAL A 26 -4.87 -2.93 15.70
C VAL A 26 -5.46 -4.24 16.20
N ALA A 27 -6.79 -4.33 16.29
CA ALA A 27 -7.50 -5.54 16.69
C ALA A 27 -7.29 -6.70 15.71
N ALA A 28 -7.09 -6.41 14.41
CA ALA A 28 -6.80 -7.40 13.37
C ALA A 28 -5.34 -7.91 13.39
N GLY A 29 -4.48 -7.35 14.26
CA GLY A 29 -3.12 -7.83 14.47
C GLY A 29 -2.03 -7.07 13.70
N ALA A 30 -2.28 -5.81 13.33
CA ALA A 30 -1.22 -4.94 12.81
C ALA A 30 -0.11 -4.74 13.85
N ASP A 31 1.15 -4.76 13.42
CA ASP A 31 2.30 -4.44 14.26
C ASP A 31 2.60 -2.93 14.22
N ALA A 32 2.33 -2.30 13.09
CA ALA A 32 2.45 -0.88 12.91
C ALA A 32 1.33 -0.33 12.02
N ILE A 33 1.03 0.95 12.17
CA ILE A 33 -0.02 1.64 11.43
C ILE A 33 0.59 2.87 10.73
N TYR A 34 0.33 3.04 9.43
CA TYR A 34 0.67 4.29 8.76
C TYR A 34 -0.59 5.11 8.45
N LEU A 35 -0.49 6.38 8.70
CA LEU A 35 -1.61 7.30 8.58
C LEU A 35 -1.15 8.66 8.03
N GLY A 36 -2.07 9.57 7.81
CA GLY A 36 -1.80 10.92 7.35
C GLY A 36 -2.57 11.93 8.17
N GLY A 37 -1.89 12.97 8.55
CA GLY A 37 -2.51 14.14 9.13
C GLY A 37 -3.07 15.09 8.07
N ASN A 38 -3.55 16.23 8.50
CA ASN A 38 -4.17 17.26 7.68
C ASN A 38 -3.21 17.96 6.71
N MET A 39 -1.88 17.82 6.90
CA MET A 39 -0.83 18.44 6.08
C MET A 39 0.15 17.40 5.51
N PHE A 40 0.80 17.75 4.41
CA PHE A 40 1.97 17.08 3.81
C PHE A 40 1.81 15.62 3.38
N GLY A 41 0.62 15.03 3.48
CA GLY A 41 0.36 13.64 3.09
C GLY A 41 -0.01 13.47 1.62
N ALA A 42 0.38 12.32 1.01
CA ALA A 42 0.11 11.98 -0.39
C ALA A 42 -1.35 11.62 -0.69
N ARG A 43 -2.28 11.83 0.22
CA ARG A 43 -3.72 11.59 0.05
C ARG A 43 -4.50 12.80 0.56
N ALA A 44 -4.35 13.95 -0.11
CA ALA A 44 -4.96 15.22 0.28
C ALA A 44 -6.51 15.20 0.32
N PHE A 45 -7.15 14.23 -0.36
CA PHE A 45 -8.61 14.05 -0.39
C PHE A 45 -9.11 12.85 0.43
N ALA A 46 -8.23 12.19 1.20
CA ALA A 46 -8.65 11.19 2.18
C ALA A 46 -9.21 11.90 3.43
N ASN A 47 -10.01 11.17 4.20
CA ASN A 47 -10.23 11.55 5.60
C ASN A 47 -8.87 11.43 6.30
N ASN A 48 -8.26 12.56 6.61
CA ASN A 48 -6.99 12.61 7.32
C ASN A 48 -7.30 12.96 8.78
N PHE A 49 -6.40 12.55 9.67
CA PHE A 49 -6.51 12.86 11.10
C PHE A 49 -6.26 14.36 11.32
N ASN A 50 -7.07 14.99 12.14
CA ASN A 50 -6.71 16.27 12.74
C ASN A 50 -5.66 16.06 13.84
N ASP A 51 -5.12 17.12 14.39
CA ASP A 51 -3.99 17.05 15.32
C ASP A 51 -4.35 16.31 16.63
N GLU A 52 -5.55 16.52 17.17
CA GLU A 52 -6.03 15.84 18.37
C GLU A 52 -6.30 14.35 18.12
N GLU A 53 -6.91 14.03 16.97
CA GLU A 53 -7.12 12.64 16.56
C GLU A 53 -5.80 11.91 16.34
N LEU A 54 -4.77 12.60 15.80
CA LEU A 54 -3.46 12.01 15.56
C LEU A 54 -2.74 11.69 16.87
N ILE A 55 -2.76 12.60 17.84
CA ILE A 55 -2.22 12.37 19.19
C ILE A 55 -2.95 11.17 19.83
N SER A 56 -4.29 11.19 19.83
CA SER A 56 -5.09 10.07 20.35
C SER A 56 -4.79 8.74 19.63
N ALA A 57 -4.49 8.79 18.35
CA ALA A 57 -4.08 7.61 17.57
C ALA A 57 -2.73 7.06 18.03
N ILE A 58 -1.75 7.93 18.28
CA ILE A 58 -0.42 7.52 18.78
C ILE A 58 -0.58 6.86 20.15
N GLU A 59 -1.26 7.52 21.08
CA GLU A 59 -1.52 7.00 22.44
C GLU A 59 -2.24 5.65 22.40
N TYR A 60 -3.30 5.54 21.58
CA TYR A 60 -4.05 4.30 21.44
C TYR A 60 -3.17 3.15 20.90
N ALA A 61 -2.35 3.39 19.87
CA ALA A 61 -1.45 2.36 19.33
C ALA A 61 -0.44 1.89 20.36
N HIS A 62 0.18 2.83 21.06
CA HIS A 62 1.18 2.54 22.10
C HIS A 62 0.60 1.74 23.27
N LEU A 63 -0.67 1.97 23.64
CA LEU A 63 -1.37 1.17 24.66
C LEU A 63 -1.40 -0.33 24.29
N PHE A 64 -1.40 -0.65 22.98
CA PHE A 64 -1.35 -2.03 22.48
C PHE A 64 0.06 -2.45 22.01
N GLY A 65 1.09 -1.65 22.29
CA GLY A 65 2.47 -1.91 21.87
C GLY A 65 2.65 -1.87 20.35
N ARG A 66 1.87 -1.03 19.64
CA ARG A 66 1.93 -0.87 18.18
C ARG A 66 2.56 0.46 17.82
N LYS A 67 3.26 0.50 16.68
CA LYS A 67 3.94 1.71 16.18
C LYS A 67 3.04 2.52 15.25
N VAL A 68 3.28 3.83 15.20
CA VAL A 68 2.58 4.76 14.31
C VAL A 68 3.57 5.50 13.42
N TYR A 69 3.32 5.50 12.11
CA TYR A 69 4.14 6.18 11.10
C TYR A 69 3.33 7.25 10.37
N LEU A 70 3.76 8.50 10.51
CA LEU A 70 3.09 9.64 9.88
C LEU A 70 3.63 9.86 8.46
N THR A 71 2.72 9.99 7.48
CA THR A 71 3.11 10.32 6.11
C THR A 71 3.36 11.82 5.93
N VAL A 72 4.61 12.20 5.67
CA VAL A 72 5.06 13.52 5.23
C VAL A 72 5.69 13.37 3.83
N ASN A 73 4.93 12.71 2.95
CA ASN A 73 5.45 12.11 1.72
C ASN A 73 4.97 12.84 0.46
N THR A 74 4.96 14.15 0.49
CA THR A 74 4.76 15.03 -0.67
C THR A 74 5.97 15.92 -0.88
N LEU A 75 6.15 16.42 -2.11
CA LEU A 75 7.13 17.48 -2.39
C LEU A 75 6.60 18.79 -1.84
N LEU A 76 7.43 19.51 -1.08
CA LEU A 76 7.05 20.76 -0.43
C LEU A 76 7.68 21.96 -1.14
N LYS A 77 7.02 23.11 -1.06
CA LYS A 77 7.58 24.40 -1.47
C LYS A 77 8.36 25.01 -0.30
N SER A 78 9.38 25.81 -0.59
CA SER A 78 10.21 26.46 0.44
C SER A 78 9.37 27.14 1.54
N ARG A 79 8.31 27.87 1.15
CA ARG A 79 7.41 28.52 2.10
C ARG A 79 6.70 27.55 3.05
N GLU A 80 6.32 26.35 2.58
CA GLU A 80 5.67 25.32 3.41
C GLU A 80 6.67 24.70 4.40
N ILE A 81 7.90 24.52 3.95
CA ILE A 81 9.00 24.02 4.78
C ILE A 81 9.34 25.02 5.88
N GLU A 82 9.56 26.29 5.51
CA GLU A 82 10.04 27.33 6.41
C GLU A 82 9.00 27.72 7.48
N ASN A 83 7.70 27.77 7.12
CA ASN A 83 6.67 28.37 7.97
C ASN A 83 5.81 27.34 8.71
N SER A 84 5.85 26.06 8.37
CA SER A 84 4.82 25.15 8.87
C SER A 84 5.32 23.75 9.26
N LEU A 85 6.39 23.26 8.65
CA LEU A 85 6.76 21.84 8.80
C LEU A 85 7.16 21.47 10.24
N ILE A 86 8.04 22.26 10.84
CA ILE A 86 8.58 21.96 12.17
C ILE A 86 7.47 22.13 13.24
N GLU A 87 6.74 23.25 13.19
CA GLU A 87 5.62 23.50 14.10
C GLU A 87 4.54 22.40 14.03
N TYR A 88 4.26 21.92 12.82
CA TYR A 88 3.32 20.82 12.60
C TYR A 88 3.79 19.50 13.24
N LEU A 89 5.09 19.20 13.23
CA LEU A 89 5.62 17.94 13.72
C LEU A 89 5.85 17.90 15.25
N ILE A 90 6.09 19.06 15.89
CA ILE A 90 6.41 19.14 17.33
C ILE A 90 5.38 18.37 18.19
N PRO A 91 4.05 18.62 18.11
CA PRO A 91 3.10 17.96 19.00
C PRO A 91 3.07 16.43 18.82
N PHE A 92 3.32 15.92 17.62
CA PHE A 92 3.35 14.48 17.38
C PHE A 92 4.66 13.83 17.85
N TYR A 93 5.77 14.56 17.73
CA TYR A 93 7.05 14.13 18.30
C TYR A 93 6.97 14.05 19.82
N GLU A 94 6.39 15.04 20.46
CA GLU A 94 6.16 15.06 21.92
C GLU A 94 5.18 13.97 22.38
N ALA A 95 4.21 13.59 21.54
CA ALA A 95 3.31 12.46 21.77
C ALA A 95 3.98 11.08 21.52
N GLY A 96 5.25 11.04 21.09
CA GLY A 96 6.01 9.82 20.88
C GLY A 96 5.81 9.18 19.52
N LEU A 97 5.53 9.96 18.46
CA LEU A 97 5.46 9.43 17.09
C LEU A 97 6.71 8.62 16.73
N ASP A 98 6.52 7.36 16.31
CA ASP A 98 7.64 6.42 16.08
C ASP A 98 8.46 6.74 14.84
N ALA A 99 7.83 7.14 13.73
CA ALA A 99 8.53 7.49 12.50
C ALA A 99 7.73 8.41 11.57
N VAL A 100 8.44 9.05 10.65
CA VAL A 100 7.88 9.78 9.52
C VAL A 100 8.26 9.14 8.20
N ILE A 101 7.31 9.05 7.25
CA ILE A 101 7.54 8.55 5.90
C ILE A 101 7.73 9.76 4.97
N VAL A 102 8.93 9.96 4.44
CA VAL A 102 9.35 11.22 3.78
C VAL A 102 9.67 11.00 2.31
N GLN A 103 9.28 11.96 1.44
CA GLN A 103 9.65 12.00 0.02
C GLN A 103 10.67 13.11 -0.29
N ASP A 104 10.52 14.28 0.30
CA ASP A 104 11.30 15.47 -0.02
C ASP A 104 12.64 15.48 0.73
N MET A 105 13.76 15.66 0.02
CA MET A 105 15.09 15.66 0.63
C MET A 105 15.33 16.87 1.54
N GLY A 106 14.71 18.02 1.27
CA GLY A 106 14.75 19.18 2.16
C GLY A 106 14.05 18.89 3.48
N VAL A 107 12.86 18.28 3.39
CA VAL A 107 12.10 17.79 4.56
C VAL A 107 12.90 16.77 5.35
N PHE A 108 13.51 15.80 4.66
CA PHE A 108 14.35 14.77 5.28
C PHE A 108 15.47 15.39 6.12
N ASN A 109 16.22 16.32 5.53
CA ASN A 109 17.34 16.99 6.20
C ASN A 109 16.88 17.81 7.41
N LEU A 110 15.76 18.51 7.31
CA LEU A 110 15.24 19.31 8.41
C LEU A 110 14.73 18.45 9.57
N ILE A 111 14.02 17.37 9.27
CA ILE A 111 13.56 16.43 10.30
C ILE A 111 14.77 15.83 11.02
N ARG A 112 15.78 15.36 10.29
CA ARG A 112 17.00 14.82 10.91
C ARG A 112 17.71 15.84 11.83
N LYS A 113 17.67 17.12 11.47
CA LYS A 113 18.29 18.19 12.24
C LYS A 113 17.51 18.57 13.50
N HIS A 114 16.18 18.63 13.40
CA HIS A 114 15.31 19.13 14.49
C HIS A 114 14.76 18.03 15.40
N PHE A 115 14.64 16.79 14.89
CA PHE A 115 14.12 15.63 15.59
C PHE A 115 15.11 14.44 15.46
N PRO A 116 16.27 14.50 16.13
CA PRO A 116 17.36 13.54 15.92
C PRO A 116 16.99 12.08 16.27
N ASP A 117 16.06 11.90 17.21
CA ASP A 117 15.62 10.59 17.68
C ASP A 117 14.43 10.04 16.86
N MET A 118 13.84 10.83 15.96
CA MET A 118 12.73 10.37 15.12
C MET A 118 13.25 9.51 13.97
N ASP A 119 12.67 8.32 13.82
CA ASP A 119 12.96 7.46 12.67
C ASP A 119 12.44 8.07 11.37
N ILE A 120 13.23 7.97 10.31
CA ILE A 120 12.85 8.43 8.97
C ILE A 120 12.81 7.25 8.01
N HIS A 121 11.61 6.97 7.49
CA HIS A 121 11.40 5.98 6.44
C HIS A 121 11.41 6.69 5.08
N ALA A 122 12.36 6.32 4.23
CA ALA A 122 12.44 6.85 2.87
C ALA A 122 11.26 6.32 2.04
N SER A 123 10.34 7.21 1.65
CA SER A 123 9.10 6.84 0.97
C SER A 123 9.36 6.14 -0.37
N THR A 124 8.44 5.24 -0.76
CA THR A 124 8.40 4.69 -2.14
C THR A 124 8.40 5.79 -3.21
N GLN A 125 7.91 6.99 -2.89
CA GLN A 125 7.91 8.14 -3.79
C GLN A 125 9.29 8.77 -4.00
N MET A 126 10.32 8.37 -3.24
CA MET A 126 11.72 8.70 -3.51
C MET A 126 12.32 7.84 -4.63
N THR A 127 11.54 6.91 -5.20
CA THR A 127 11.90 6.07 -6.36
C THR A 127 13.18 5.26 -6.14
N GLN A 128 13.26 4.59 -4.98
CA GLN A 128 14.41 3.74 -4.70
C GLN A 128 14.26 2.39 -5.41
N THR A 129 15.05 2.21 -6.45
CA THR A 129 15.05 1.03 -7.34
C THR A 129 16.34 0.22 -7.25
N GLY A 130 17.24 0.55 -6.32
CA GLY A 130 18.50 -0.18 -6.21
C GLY A 130 19.38 0.26 -5.04
N VAL A 131 20.53 -0.42 -4.93
CA VAL A 131 21.43 -0.34 -3.77
C VAL A 131 22.06 1.05 -3.59
N TYR A 132 22.46 1.71 -4.67
CA TYR A 132 23.26 2.94 -4.54
C TYR A 132 22.45 4.12 -3.99
N GLY A 133 21.25 4.36 -4.50
CA GLY A 133 20.36 5.40 -3.96
C GLY A 133 19.93 5.10 -2.52
N SER A 134 19.62 3.83 -2.23
CA SER A 134 19.26 3.41 -0.89
C SER A 134 20.40 3.53 0.10
N ARG A 135 21.65 3.30 -0.34
CA ARG A 135 22.86 3.53 0.49
C ARG A 135 22.99 4.99 0.87
N LEU A 136 22.85 5.90 -0.10
CA LEU A 136 22.91 7.34 0.16
C LEU A 136 21.86 7.75 1.21
N LEU A 137 20.63 7.28 1.09
CA LEU A 137 19.57 7.59 2.07
C LEU A 137 19.88 7.03 3.46
N LYS A 138 20.42 5.81 3.53
CA LYS A 138 20.90 5.22 4.79
C LYS A 138 22.01 6.09 5.42
N GLU A 139 23.02 6.49 4.64
CA GLU A 139 24.12 7.35 5.09
C GLU A 139 23.63 8.73 5.58
N LEU A 140 22.54 9.24 5.00
CA LEU A 140 21.87 10.46 5.45
C LEU A 140 20.98 10.23 6.69
N GLY A 141 20.80 9.00 7.13
CA GLY A 141 20.10 8.65 8.37
C GLY A 141 18.69 8.08 8.19
N ALA A 142 18.33 7.55 7.01
CA ALA A 142 17.13 6.75 6.88
C ALA A 142 17.27 5.44 7.67
N SER A 143 16.33 5.13 8.55
CA SER A 143 16.25 3.87 9.27
C SER A 143 15.60 2.76 8.43
N ARG A 144 14.75 3.14 7.45
CA ARG A 144 14.01 2.22 6.58
C ARG A 144 13.91 2.73 5.16
N ILE A 145 14.01 1.82 4.19
CA ILE A 145 13.78 2.09 2.76
C ILE A 145 12.47 1.43 2.33
N VAL A 146 11.51 2.25 1.88
CA VAL A 146 10.30 1.73 1.24
C VAL A 146 10.59 1.57 -0.25
N THR A 147 10.67 0.32 -0.71
CA THR A 147 11.03 0.01 -2.09
C THR A 147 10.03 0.60 -3.09
N SER A 148 10.51 0.94 -4.27
CA SER A 148 9.63 1.17 -5.42
C SER A 148 8.87 -0.10 -5.76
N ARG A 149 7.60 0.06 -6.20
CA ARG A 149 6.74 -1.09 -6.57
C ARG A 149 7.24 -1.85 -7.79
N GLU A 150 8.16 -1.24 -8.54
CA GLU A 150 8.77 -1.76 -9.77
C GLU A 150 9.93 -2.73 -9.51
N MET A 151 10.41 -2.84 -8.26
CA MET A 151 11.46 -3.78 -7.89
C MET A 151 10.93 -5.21 -7.83
N ASN A 152 11.71 -6.14 -8.40
CA ASN A 152 11.47 -7.57 -8.23
C ASN A 152 12.14 -8.12 -6.95
N LEU A 153 11.78 -9.35 -6.56
CA LEU A 153 12.28 -9.95 -5.32
C LEU A 153 13.80 -10.14 -5.32
N GLN A 154 14.42 -10.37 -6.48
CA GLN A 154 15.88 -10.52 -6.57
C GLN A 154 16.59 -9.19 -6.30
N GLU A 155 16.07 -8.08 -6.82
CA GLU A 155 16.60 -6.74 -6.58
C GLU A 155 16.45 -6.34 -5.10
N ILE A 156 15.31 -6.69 -4.48
CA ILE A 156 15.07 -6.47 -3.04
C ILE A 156 16.06 -7.28 -2.21
N LYS A 157 16.27 -8.55 -2.56
CA LYS A 157 17.25 -9.41 -1.90
C LYS A 157 18.67 -8.86 -2.00
N GLN A 158 19.08 -8.36 -3.15
CA GLN A 158 20.38 -7.69 -3.32
C GLN A 158 20.51 -6.44 -2.44
N LEU A 159 19.42 -5.69 -2.28
CA LEU A 159 19.40 -4.53 -1.39
C LEU A 159 19.59 -4.96 0.05
N HIS A 160 18.86 -5.97 0.52
CA HIS A 160 18.99 -6.55 1.86
C HIS A 160 20.41 -7.08 2.13
N GLU A 161 20.99 -7.83 1.20
CA GLU A 161 22.33 -8.43 1.38
C GLU A 161 23.46 -7.38 1.41
N LYS A 162 23.27 -6.22 0.76
CA LYS A 162 24.31 -5.18 0.64
C LYS A 162 24.15 -4.01 1.60
N LEU A 163 23.00 -3.88 2.22
CA LEU A 163 22.71 -2.78 3.13
C LEU A 163 22.09 -3.29 4.43
N ASP A 164 22.67 -2.91 5.54
CA ASP A 164 22.09 -3.12 6.87
C ASP A 164 21.08 -1.97 7.15
N VAL A 165 19.88 -2.09 6.58
CA VAL A 165 18.77 -1.14 6.72
C VAL A 165 17.45 -1.92 6.62
N GLU A 166 16.43 -1.48 7.35
CA GLU A 166 15.11 -2.10 7.23
C GLU A 166 14.50 -1.87 5.84
N ILE A 167 13.90 -2.91 5.29
CA ILE A 167 13.21 -2.86 4.00
C ILE A 167 11.71 -3.01 4.20
N GLU A 168 10.96 -2.07 3.65
CA GLU A 168 9.51 -2.08 3.60
C GLU A 168 9.06 -2.24 2.14
N SER A 169 8.12 -3.14 1.88
CA SER A 169 7.57 -3.33 0.53
C SER A 169 6.06 -3.52 0.56
N PHE A 170 5.38 -3.04 -0.50
CA PHE A 170 3.95 -3.26 -0.64
C PHE A 170 3.64 -4.71 -0.98
N VAL A 171 2.65 -5.28 -0.29
CA VAL A 171 2.22 -6.67 -0.49
C VAL A 171 0.78 -6.80 -0.95
N HIS A 172 -0.04 -5.75 -0.77
CA HIS A 172 -1.47 -5.79 -1.14
C HIS A 172 -1.99 -4.41 -1.54
N GLY A 173 -2.94 -4.39 -2.48
CA GLY A 173 -3.72 -3.22 -2.85
C GLY A 173 -3.31 -2.58 -4.18
N ALA A 174 -3.68 -1.33 -4.37
CA ALA A 174 -3.57 -0.64 -5.66
C ALA A 174 -2.13 -0.47 -6.15
N LEU A 175 -1.90 -0.80 -7.42
CA LEU A 175 -0.67 -0.46 -8.16
C LEU A 175 -0.83 0.85 -8.93
N CYS A 176 0.28 1.57 -9.12
CA CYS A 176 0.39 2.67 -10.07
C CYS A 176 0.82 2.13 -11.43
N TYR A 177 0.37 2.80 -12.52
CA TYR A 177 0.83 2.51 -13.87
C TYR A 177 2.26 2.99 -14.12
N CYS A 178 2.57 4.19 -13.59
CA CYS A 178 3.87 4.83 -13.74
C CYS A 178 4.80 4.41 -12.59
N TYR A 179 6.10 4.61 -12.81
CA TYR A 179 7.11 4.48 -11.75
C TYR A 179 6.70 5.25 -10.48
N SER A 180 6.99 4.66 -9.33
CA SER A 180 6.69 5.22 -8.02
C SER A 180 7.30 6.62 -7.88
N GLY A 181 6.49 7.62 -7.51
CA GLY A 181 6.94 9.00 -7.34
C GLY A 181 7.23 9.80 -8.62
N GLN A 182 7.15 9.20 -9.82
CA GLN A 182 7.56 9.84 -11.08
C GLN A 182 6.39 10.19 -12.00
N CYS A 183 5.14 10.00 -11.56
CA CYS A 183 3.98 10.23 -12.41
C CYS A 183 3.61 11.71 -12.52
N LEU A 184 3.64 12.26 -13.73
CA LEU A 184 3.20 13.62 -14.05
C LEU A 184 1.85 13.69 -14.79
N LEU A 185 1.25 12.54 -15.15
CA LEU A 185 0.04 12.48 -15.98
C LEU A 185 -1.12 13.30 -15.42
N SER A 186 -1.36 13.22 -14.10
CA SER A 186 -2.41 14.00 -13.44
C SER A 186 -2.10 15.50 -13.34
N SER A 187 -0.82 15.87 -13.34
CA SER A 187 -0.40 17.28 -13.37
C SER A 187 -0.66 17.91 -14.73
N PHE A 188 -0.33 17.19 -15.82
CA PHE A 188 -0.56 17.69 -17.17
C PHE A 188 -2.06 17.76 -17.55
N ASN A 189 -2.85 16.76 -17.14
CA ASN A 189 -4.25 16.63 -17.50
C ASN A 189 -5.23 17.30 -16.51
N GLY A 190 -4.85 18.33 -15.81
CA GLY A 190 -5.76 19.01 -14.88
C GLY A 190 -5.11 19.71 -13.69
N GLY A 191 -3.80 19.91 -13.72
CA GLY A 191 -3.08 20.67 -12.68
C GLY A 191 -3.06 19.98 -11.30
N ARG A 192 -3.46 18.70 -11.22
CA ARG A 192 -3.54 17.93 -9.96
C ARG A 192 -2.31 17.05 -9.79
N SER A 193 -1.29 17.55 -9.08
CA SER A 193 -0.05 16.82 -8.88
C SER A 193 -0.21 15.60 -7.98
N GLY A 194 0.16 14.41 -8.50
CA GLY A 194 0.26 13.18 -7.72
C GLY A 194 1.32 13.26 -6.61
N ASN A 195 2.44 13.94 -6.89
CA ASN A 195 3.53 14.14 -5.92
C ASN A 195 3.19 15.17 -4.83
N ARG A 196 2.01 15.77 -4.91
CA ARG A 196 1.46 16.66 -3.89
C ARG A 196 0.10 16.14 -3.36
N GLY A 197 -0.11 14.84 -3.45
CA GLY A 197 -1.27 14.17 -2.88
C GLY A 197 -2.59 14.36 -3.62
N ARG A 198 -2.59 14.99 -4.81
CA ARG A 198 -3.82 15.39 -5.53
C ARG A 198 -4.11 14.59 -6.81
N CYS A 199 -3.54 13.40 -6.94
CA CYS A 199 -3.71 12.57 -8.13
C CYS A 199 -5.20 12.34 -8.46
N ALA A 200 -5.61 12.69 -9.71
CA ALA A 200 -6.95 12.45 -10.22
C ALA A 200 -7.16 11.03 -10.76
N GLN A 201 -6.13 10.17 -10.69
CA GLN A 201 -6.13 8.81 -11.21
C GLN A 201 -6.44 8.72 -12.73
N PRO A 202 -5.84 9.52 -13.62
CA PRO A 202 -6.13 9.47 -15.05
C PRO A 202 -5.83 8.09 -15.64
N CYS A 203 -4.90 7.32 -15.10
CA CYS A 203 -4.66 5.93 -15.52
C CYS A 203 -5.87 4.99 -15.31
N ARG A 204 -6.90 5.41 -14.58
CA ARG A 204 -8.15 4.65 -14.35
C ARG A 204 -9.30 5.12 -15.27
N MET A 205 -9.03 6.02 -16.20
CA MET A 205 -10.01 6.46 -17.20
C MET A 205 -9.97 5.56 -18.43
N SER A 206 -11.03 5.62 -19.23
CA SER A 206 -11.09 4.94 -20.53
C SER A 206 -10.27 5.71 -21.57
N TYR A 207 -9.59 4.96 -22.43
CA TYR A 207 -8.78 5.48 -23.52
C TYR A 207 -9.06 4.70 -24.81
N ASP A 208 -9.13 5.41 -25.92
CA ASP A 208 -9.02 4.82 -27.23
C ASP A 208 -7.55 4.61 -27.57
N VAL A 209 -7.21 3.40 -27.98
CA VAL A 209 -5.84 3.02 -28.34
C VAL A 209 -5.76 2.82 -29.84
N TYR A 210 -4.80 3.49 -30.47
CA TYR A 210 -4.59 3.41 -31.93
C TYR A 210 -3.22 2.82 -32.24
N ASP A 211 -3.18 1.97 -33.26
CA ASP A 211 -1.96 1.49 -33.89
C ASP A 211 -2.02 1.78 -35.38
N ASN A 212 -1.01 2.49 -35.92
CA ASN A 212 -0.96 2.94 -37.32
C ASN A 212 -2.25 3.64 -37.81
N GLY A 213 -2.95 4.39 -36.93
CA GLY A 213 -4.18 5.11 -37.23
C GLY A 213 -5.46 4.28 -37.09
N GLU A 214 -5.37 2.99 -36.86
CA GLU A 214 -6.50 2.11 -36.59
C GLU A 214 -6.74 1.93 -35.10
N LYS A 215 -8.03 2.04 -34.69
CA LYS A 215 -8.41 1.79 -33.29
C LYS A 215 -8.36 0.30 -32.99
N ILE A 216 -7.50 -0.09 -32.01
CA ILE A 216 -7.24 -1.48 -31.68
C ILE A 216 -7.95 -1.98 -30.42
N ASN A 217 -8.68 -1.13 -29.73
CA ASN A 217 -9.48 -1.51 -28.57
C ASN A 217 -10.96 -1.15 -28.73
N ASP A 218 -11.80 -1.84 -27.97
CA ASP A 218 -13.24 -1.61 -27.89
C ASP A 218 -13.67 -1.17 -26.47
N LYS A 219 -14.99 -1.00 -26.27
CA LYS A 219 -15.56 -0.63 -24.98
C LYS A 219 -15.27 -1.63 -23.83
N ASN A 220 -14.98 -2.90 -24.15
CA ASN A 220 -14.68 -3.92 -23.16
C ASN A 220 -13.21 -3.92 -22.75
N ASN A 221 -12.35 -3.21 -23.51
CA ASN A 221 -10.91 -3.11 -23.29
C ASN A 221 -10.43 -1.66 -23.21
N SER A 222 -11.28 -0.74 -22.74
CA SER A 222 -11.00 0.70 -22.77
C SER A 222 -10.09 1.21 -21.64
N TYR A 223 -9.87 0.43 -20.59
CA TYR A 223 -9.05 0.85 -19.45
C TYR A 223 -7.60 0.39 -19.58
N ALA A 224 -6.98 0.73 -20.70
CA ALA A 224 -5.66 0.23 -21.11
C ALA A 224 -4.52 0.53 -20.11
N LEU A 225 -4.64 1.60 -19.31
CA LEU A 225 -3.64 2.01 -18.31
C LEU A 225 -4.01 1.62 -16.88
N SER A 226 -5.09 0.84 -16.66
CA SER A 226 -5.55 0.48 -15.33
C SER A 226 -4.89 -0.81 -14.83
N PRO A 227 -3.93 -0.78 -13.87
CA PRO A 227 -3.38 -2.00 -13.30
C PRO A 227 -4.40 -2.72 -12.42
N LYS A 228 -4.27 -4.05 -12.34
CA LYS A 228 -4.90 -4.89 -11.31
C LYS A 228 -4.38 -4.50 -9.92
N ASP A 229 -5.10 -4.92 -8.88
CA ASP A 229 -4.57 -4.82 -7.52
C ASP A 229 -3.51 -5.89 -7.27
N MET A 230 -2.52 -5.53 -6.46
CA MET A 230 -1.49 -6.45 -6.00
C MET A 230 -2.02 -7.35 -4.89
N CYS A 231 -1.64 -8.61 -4.92
CA CYS A 231 -1.74 -9.55 -3.80
C CYS A 231 -0.56 -10.50 -3.83
N ALA A 232 0.34 -10.35 -2.87
CA ALA A 232 1.53 -11.18 -2.74
C ALA A 232 1.35 -12.35 -1.75
N LEU A 233 0.11 -12.64 -1.32
CA LEU A 233 -0.14 -13.62 -0.26
C LEU A 233 0.37 -15.02 -0.61
N GLN A 234 0.19 -15.47 -1.85
CA GLN A 234 0.64 -16.80 -2.28
C GLN A 234 2.16 -16.95 -2.34
N ILE A 235 2.87 -15.82 -2.54
CA ILE A 235 4.34 -15.77 -2.59
C ILE A 235 4.93 -15.10 -1.34
N LEU A 236 4.16 -15.01 -0.25
CA LEU A 236 4.57 -14.34 0.98
C LEU A 236 5.91 -14.89 1.54
N PRO A 237 6.18 -16.20 1.54
CA PRO A 237 7.49 -16.73 1.91
C PRO A 237 8.64 -16.14 1.09
N ASP A 238 8.46 -15.97 -0.22
CA ASP A 238 9.50 -15.43 -1.10
C ASP A 238 9.75 -13.94 -0.81
N VAL A 239 8.69 -13.19 -0.48
CA VAL A 239 8.80 -11.79 -0.07
C VAL A 239 9.59 -11.67 1.24
N ILE A 240 9.27 -12.47 2.25
CA ILE A 240 9.95 -12.46 3.54
C ILE A 240 11.42 -12.90 3.38
N ASP A 241 11.67 -13.97 2.64
CA ASP A 241 13.01 -14.51 2.41
C ASP A 241 13.90 -13.59 1.54
N SER A 242 13.30 -12.65 0.81
CA SER A 242 14.04 -11.58 0.12
C SER A 242 14.56 -10.50 1.09
N GLY A 243 14.24 -10.58 2.38
CA GLY A 243 14.68 -9.63 3.41
C GLY A 243 13.73 -8.46 3.66
N VAL A 244 12.48 -8.54 3.20
CA VAL A 244 11.46 -7.56 3.56
C VAL A 244 11.10 -7.71 5.03
N TYR A 245 11.37 -6.66 5.81
CA TYR A 245 11.01 -6.57 7.22
C TYR A 245 9.54 -6.13 7.39
N SER A 246 9.10 -5.11 6.66
CA SER A 246 7.78 -4.52 6.81
C SER A 246 6.90 -4.77 5.58
N LEU A 247 5.81 -5.47 5.78
CA LEU A 247 4.81 -5.84 4.78
C LEU A 247 3.70 -4.79 4.73
N LYS A 248 3.79 -3.87 3.77
CA LYS A 248 2.87 -2.73 3.68
C LYS A 248 1.61 -3.04 2.89
N ILE A 249 0.47 -2.80 3.50
CA ILE A 249 -0.85 -2.90 2.87
C ILE A 249 -1.26 -1.51 2.36
N GLU A 250 -1.55 -1.35 1.06
CA GLU A 250 -2.11 -0.11 0.50
C GLU A 250 -3.61 -0.07 0.77
N GLY A 251 -4.12 1.06 1.30
CA GLY A 251 -5.53 1.14 1.60
C GLY A 251 -6.02 2.33 2.42
N ARG A 252 -5.26 3.43 2.57
CA ARG A 252 -5.67 4.60 3.38
C ARG A 252 -7.04 5.20 3.01
N MET A 253 -7.48 5.02 1.76
CA MET A 253 -8.80 5.48 1.27
C MET A 253 -9.84 4.35 1.25
N LYS A 254 -9.58 3.23 1.87
CA LYS A 254 -10.48 2.08 1.96
C LYS A 254 -11.29 2.14 3.25
N ASN A 255 -12.41 1.38 3.26
CA ASN A 255 -13.27 1.27 4.44
C ASN A 255 -12.65 0.36 5.52
N VAL A 256 -13.27 0.35 6.68
CA VAL A 256 -12.84 -0.41 7.85
C VAL A 256 -12.77 -1.91 7.59
N THR A 257 -13.75 -2.46 6.87
CA THR A 257 -13.83 -3.91 6.58
C THR A 257 -12.65 -4.37 5.72
N TYR A 258 -12.30 -3.59 4.68
CA TYR A 258 -11.13 -3.88 3.85
C TYR A 258 -9.83 -3.85 4.68
N ALA A 259 -9.61 -2.77 5.43
CA ALA A 259 -8.38 -2.60 6.18
C ALA A 259 -8.19 -3.72 7.23
N ALA A 260 -9.24 -4.01 8.00
CA ALA A 260 -9.20 -5.04 9.03
C ALA A 260 -9.04 -6.46 8.44
N MET A 261 -9.81 -6.82 7.41
CA MET A 261 -9.76 -8.17 6.82
C MET A 261 -8.41 -8.44 6.16
N VAL A 262 -7.90 -7.50 5.35
CA VAL A 262 -6.59 -7.67 4.70
C VAL A 262 -5.49 -7.79 5.75
N THR A 263 -5.50 -6.95 6.78
CA THR A 263 -4.53 -7.00 7.88
C THR A 263 -4.58 -8.35 8.60
N HIS A 264 -5.77 -8.81 8.96
CA HIS A 264 -5.97 -10.11 9.65
C HIS A 264 -5.44 -11.29 8.83
N ILE A 265 -5.75 -11.32 7.53
CA ILE A 265 -5.29 -12.39 6.64
C ILE A 265 -3.77 -12.36 6.52
N TYR A 266 -3.13 -11.20 6.28
CA TYR A 266 -1.67 -11.13 6.24
C TYR A 266 -1.03 -11.52 7.57
N ARG A 267 -1.56 -11.09 8.72
CA ARG A 267 -1.09 -11.50 10.04
C ARG A 267 -1.16 -13.02 10.22
N LYS A 268 -2.31 -13.65 9.88
CA LYS A 268 -2.49 -15.11 9.92
C LYS A 268 -1.39 -15.85 9.16
N TYR A 269 -1.06 -15.39 7.95
CA TYR A 269 -0.08 -16.07 7.10
C TYR A 269 1.37 -15.74 7.44
N VAL A 270 1.66 -14.57 7.97
CA VAL A 270 2.96 -14.28 8.57
C VAL A 270 3.21 -15.19 9.76
N ASP A 271 2.25 -15.31 10.68
CA ASP A 271 2.38 -16.20 11.85
C ASP A 271 2.52 -17.67 11.42
N MET A 272 1.74 -18.11 10.43
CA MET A 272 1.88 -19.46 9.87
C MET A 272 3.30 -19.70 9.34
N TYR A 273 3.85 -18.77 8.57
CA TYR A 273 5.19 -18.88 8.01
C TYR A 273 6.27 -18.90 9.10
N LEU A 274 6.17 -18.01 10.08
CA LEU A 274 7.15 -17.93 11.18
C LEU A 274 7.15 -19.18 12.05
N VAL A 275 6.00 -19.85 12.21
CA VAL A 275 5.86 -21.07 13.02
C VAL A 275 6.18 -22.33 12.23
N LYS A 276 5.63 -22.47 11.01
CA LYS A 276 5.69 -23.71 10.24
C LYS A 276 6.79 -23.73 9.17
N GLY A 277 7.38 -22.57 8.86
CA GLY A 277 8.33 -22.42 7.77
C GLY A 277 7.69 -22.59 6.38
N ARG A 278 8.54 -22.66 5.37
CA ARG A 278 8.14 -22.75 3.96
C ARG A 278 7.33 -24.02 3.66
N ASP A 279 7.76 -25.16 4.18
CA ASP A 279 7.13 -26.46 3.90
C ASP A 279 5.71 -26.58 4.48
N GLY A 280 5.43 -25.87 5.57
CA GLY A 280 4.10 -25.83 6.20
C GLY A 280 3.22 -24.66 5.75
N PHE A 281 3.71 -23.82 4.84
CA PHE A 281 2.96 -22.65 4.35
C PHE A 281 2.00 -23.05 3.23
N LYS A 282 0.72 -22.81 3.45
CA LYS A 282 -0.32 -23.04 2.45
C LYS A 282 -1.44 -22.02 2.61
N VAL A 283 -1.75 -21.32 1.55
CA VAL A 283 -2.85 -20.34 1.52
C VAL A 283 -4.17 -21.06 1.24
N ASP A 284 -5.17 -20.83 2.10
CA ASP A 284 -6.51 -21.34 1.92
C ASP A 284 -7.21 -20.63 0.77
N LYS A 285 -7.97 -21.40 0.00
CA LYS A 285 -8.78 -20.85 -1.09
C LYS A 285 -9.81 -19.84 -0.57
N GLN A 286 -10.42 -20.11 0.58
CA GLN A 286 -11.41 -19.21 1.18
C GLN A 286 -10.82 -17.83 1.47
N ASP A 287 -9.63 -17.74 2.04
CA ASP A 287 -8.99 -16.44 2.30
C ASP A 287 -8.69 -15.67 1.00
N MET A 288 -8.34 -16.37 -0.08
CA MET A 288 -8.16 -15.73 -1.39
C MET A 288 -9.49 -15.27 -1.99
N ASP A 289 -10.54 -16.05 -1.81
CA ASP A 289 -11.90 -15.67 -2.22
C ASP A 289 -12.39 -14.45 -1.42
N ASP A 290 -12.18 -14.43 -0.11
CA ASP A 290 -12.53 -13.29 0.78
C ASP A 290 -11.78 -12.01 0.40
N LEU A 291 -10.47 -12.09 0.11
CA LEU A 291 -9.72 -10.95 -0.41
C LEU A 291 -10.27 -10.44 -1.75
N SER A 292 -10.71 -11.35 -2.61
CA SER A 292 -11.31 -10.99 -3.90
C SER A 292 -12.68 -10.37 -3.74
N ASP A 293 -13.49 -10.87 -2.80
CA ASP A 293 -14.83 -10.36 -2.49
C ASP A 293 -14.76 -8.97 -1.85
N ILE A 294 -13.75 -8.72 -0.97
CA ILE A 294 -13.63 -7.42 -0.31
C ILE A 294 -13.20 -6.31 -1.28
N TYR A 295 -12.26 -6.59 -2.18
CA TYR A 295 -11.88 -5.67 -3.25
C TYR A 295 -10.89 -6.27 -4.25
N ASN A 296 -11.23 -6.22 -5.54
CA ASN A 296 -10.31 -6.51 -6.64
C ASN A 296 -10.66 -5.69 -7.90
N ARG A 297 -9.64 -5.40 -8.73
CA ARG A 297 -9.80 -4.81 -10.07
C ARG A 297 -9.44 -5.84 -11.12
N GLY A 298 -10.35 -6.77 -11.41
CA GLY A 298 -10.15 -7.79 -12.45
C GLY A 298 -9.12 -8.84 -12.09
N ALA A 299 -9.25 -9.43 -10.89
CA ALA A 299 -8.33 -10.35 -10.24
C ALA A 299 -7.06 -9.67 -9.69
N PHE A 300 -6.17 -10.46 -9.12
CA PHE A 300 -4.92 -10.00 -8.52
C PHE A 300 -3.71 -10.21 -9.44
N THR A 301 -2.63 -9.50 -9.10
CA THR A 301 -1.29 -9.69 -9.67
C THR A 301 -0.26 -9.67 -8.54
N THR A 302 0.84 -10.36 -8.69
CA THR A 302 2.02 -10.25 -7.82
C THR A 302 2.85 -8.98 -8.10
N GLY A 303 2.37 -8.15 -9.03
CA GLY A 303 3.09 -6.95 -9.46
C GLY A 303 4.37 -7.31 -10.19
N TYR A 304 5.45 -6.62 -9.84
CA TYR A 304 6.77 -6.84 -10.44
C TYR A 304 7.60 -7.91 -9.71
N TYR A 305 7.12 -8.48 -8.61
CA TYR A 305 7.87 -9.45 -7.81
C TYR A 305 8.31 -10.67 -8.62
N ASP A 306 7.44 -11.19 -9.48
CA ASP A 306 7.75 -12.32 -10.39
C ASP A 306 8.21 -11.86 -11.78
N SER A 307 8.63 -10.61 -11.93
CA SER A 307 9.02 -10.02 -13.22
C SER A 307 7.94 -10.08 -14.31
N ILE A 308 6.68 -10.30 -13.93
CA ILE A 308 5.52 -10.26 -14.84
C ILE A 308 5.29 -8.81 -15.26
N LYS A 309 5.24 -8.58 -16.58
CA LYS A 309 5.11 -7.24 -17.16
C LYS A 309 3.99 -7.18 -18.21
N GLY A 310 3.53 -5.96 -18.50
CA GLY A 310 2.66 -5.68 -19.62
C GLY A 310 1.19 -6.07 -19.39
N LYS A 311 0.53 -6.56 -20.43
CA LYS A 311 -0.93 -6.78 -20.49
C LYS A 311 -1.50 -7.64 -19.34
N LYS A 312 -0.74 -8.61 -18.83
CA LYS A 312 -1.18 -9.49 -17.74
C LYS A 312 -1.42 -8.75 -16.41
N MET A 313 -0.75 -7.61 -16.22
CA MET A 313 -0.92 -6.76 -15.04
C MET A 313 -2.12 -5.81 -15.15
N MET A 314 -2.72 -5.66 -16.34
CA MET A 314 -3.77 -4.67 -16.59
C MET A 314 -5.17 -5.23 -16.38
N SER A 315 -6.05 -4.39 -15.84
CA SER A 315 -7.50 -4.59 -15.75
C SER A 315 -8.18 -3.72 -16.80
N VAL A 316 -8.19 -4.23 -18.03
CA VAL A 316 -8.63 -3.45 -19.20
C VAL A 316 -10.15 -3.27 -19.30
N GLY A 317 -10.93 -4.14 -18.66
CA GLY A 317 -12.39 -4.13 -18.75
C GLY A 317 -13.07 -3.18 -17.76
N ARG A 318 -12.47 -2.99 -16.57
CA ARG A 318 -13.08 -2.17 -15.49
C ARG A 318 -12.00 -1.59 -14.57
N PRO A 319 -12.10 -0.31 -14.18
CA PRO A 319 -11.11 0.36 -13.31
C PRO A 319 -11.42 0.26 -11.83
N ASN A 320 -12.64 -0.17 -11.48
CA ASN A 320 -13.18 -0.25 -10.12
C ASN A 320 -13.25 -1.70 -9.63
N HIS A 321 -13.82 -1.89 -8.45
CA HIS A 321 -14.11 -3.19 -7.89
C HIS A 321 -14.98 -4.03 -8.85
N MET A 322 -14.56 -5.26 -9.11
CA MET A 322 -15.28 -6.18 -10.00
C MET A 322 -16.16 -7.18 -9.24
N GLY A 323 -15.94 -7.33 -7.94
CA GLY A 323 -16.58 -8.40 -7.19
C GLY A 323 -16.10 -9.79 -7.63
N THR A 324 -16.89 -10.80 -7.28
CA THR A 324 -16.69 -12.19 -7.69
C THR A 324 -18.01 -12.77 -8.18
N GLU A 325 -17.95 -13.81 -9.02
CA GLU A 325 -19.15 -14.50 -9.45
C GLU A 325 -19.81 -15.23 -8.28
N CYS A 326 -20.99 -14.79 -7.90
CA CYS A 326 -21.78 -15.35 -6.79
C CYS A 326 -23.15 -15.89 -7.22
N LEU A 327 -23.66 -15.44 -8.37
CA LEU A 327 -24.96 -15.80 -8.88
C LEU A 327 -24.91 -16.10 -10.39
N LYS A 328 -25.72 -17.05 -10.84
CA LYS A 328 -25.98 -17.29 -12.27
C LYS A 328 -27.44 -17.08 -12.55
N VAL A 329 -27.78 -16.13 -13.41
CA VAL A 329 -29.17 -15.87 -13.84
C VAL A 329 -29.69 -17.07 -14.60
N VAL A 330 -30.82 -17.62 -14.15
CA VAL A 330 -31.51 -18.75 -14.76
C VAL A 330 -32.67 -18.25 -15.62
N SER A 331 -33.40 -17.25 -15.15
CA SER A 331 -34.48 -16.62 -15.91
C SER A 331 -34.73 -15.18 -15.50
N ASN A 332 -35.22 -14.36 -16.45
CA ASN A 332 -35.75 -13.03 -16.20
C ASN A 332 -37.14 -12.94 -16.86
N LYS A 333 -38.19 -12.91 -16.06
CA LYS A 333 -39.58 -12.84 -16.54
C LYS A 333 -40.30 -11.69 -15.83
N ALA A 334 -40.79 -10.74 -16.58
CA ALA A 334 -41.60 -9.60 -16.11
C ALA A 334 -40.97 -8.87 -14.89
N GLY A 335 -39.65 -8.62 -14.91
CA GLY A 335 -38.93 -7.96 -13.82
C GLY A 335 -38.58 -8.88 -12.64
N ARG A 336 -38.99 -10.15 -12.68
CA ARG A 336 -38.61 -11.16 -11.69
C ARG A 336 -37.40 -11.95 -12.18
N ILE A 337 -36.25 -11.77 -11.52
CA ILE A 337 -35.01 -12.48 -11.83
C ILE A 337 -34.91 -13.70 -10.93
N THR A 338 -34.73 -14.87 -11.54
CA THR A 338 -34.40 -16.12 -10.82
C THR A 338 -32.94 -16.45 -11.07
N PHE A 339 -32.21 -16.77 -10.04
CA PHE A 339 -30.80 -17.12 -10.15
C PHE A 339 -30.45 -18.36 -9.33
N LYS A 340 -29.39 -19.02 -9.74
CA LYS A 340 -28.74 -20.09 -8.97
C LYS A 340 -27.59 -19.47 -8.20
N ALA A 341 -27.59 -19.62 -6.88
CA ALA A 341 -26.48 -19.20 -6.04
C ALA A 341 -25.27 -20.14 -6.27
N LEU A 342 -24.10 -19.53 -6.50
CA LEU A 342 -22.80 -20.19 -6.66
C LEU A 342 -21.99 -20.12 -5.35
N LYS A 343 -22.29 -19.13 -4.49
CA LYS A 343 -21.75 -18.89 -3.16
C LYS A 343 -22.90 -18.59 -2.20
N ASN A 344 -22.61 -18.60 -0.91
CA ASN A 344 -23.57 -18.12 0.09
C ASN A 344 -23.83 -16.63 -0.15
N VAL A 345 -25.09 -16.26 -0.13
CA VAL A 345 -25.55 -14.86 -0.27
C VAL A 345 -26.39 -14.49 0.93
N ASN A 346 -26.27 -13.25 1.37
CA ASN A 346 -26.93 -12.74 2.57
C ASN A 346 -27.86 -11.58 2.21
N ARG A 347 -28.76 -11.27 3.11
CA ARG A 347 -29.60 -10.07 2.98
C ARG A 347 -28.72 -8.84 3.13
N GLY A 348 -28.73 -7.97 2.11
CA GLY A 348 -27.93 -6.76 2.05
C GLY A 348 -26.74 -6.84 1.09
N ASP A 349 -26.43 -8.03 0.55
CA ASP A 349 -25.44 -8.15 -0.52
C ASP A 349 -25.92 -7.40 -1.77
N VAL A 350 -24.99 -6.73 -2.44
CA VAL A 350 -25.26 -5.95 -3.66
C VAL A 350 -24.71 -6.69 -4.86
N PHE A 351 -25.52 -6.89 -5.87
CA PHE A 351 -25.18 -7.61 -7.11
C PHE A 351 -25.26 -6.66 -8.30
N GLU A 352 -24.36 -6.82 -9.26
CA GLU A 352 -24.39 -6.19 -10.59
C GLU A 352 -24.62 -7.22 -11.69
#